data_8a9f7db16213ef04e51f4069b858c828
#
_entry.id   8a9f7db16213ef04e51f4069b858c828
#
_cell.length_a   1.000
_cell.length_b   1.000
_cell.length_c   1.000
_cell.angle_alpha   90.00
_cell.angle_beta   90.00
_cell.angle_gamma   90.00
#
_symmetry.space_group_name_H-M   'P 1'
#
loop_
_entity.id
_entity.type
_entity.pdbx_description
1 polymer ?
#
loop_
_entity_poly.entity_id
_entity_poly.type
_entity_poly.pdbx_seq_one_letter_code
_entity_poly.pdbx_strand_id
1 'polypeptide(L)'
;IIGSGLSEITRKYTNFAYMSTMSKYQIPYTNACIRAFGRRFAISTKDAYLYLRKFRGIAFLVEFYEAEHLQSIEDAVDDLIIYCRNNGGYLS
;
A
#
# COMPACT_ATOMS: atom_id res chain seq x y z
N ILE A 1 -1.85 -23.64 15.84
CA ILE A 1 -2.16 -24.05 14.97
C ILE A 1 -1.66 -23.54 13.84
N ILE A 2 -2.15 -24.06 13.13
CA ILE A 2 -2.00 -23.52 11.98
C ILE A 2 -1.84 -22.10 12.10
N GLY A 3 -2.47 -21.52 13.07
CA GLY A 3 -2.56 -20.12 13.17
C GLY A 3 -1.27 -19.39 13.19
N SER A 4 -0.39 -19.76 14.09
CA SER A 4 0.82 -19.00 14.25
C SER A 4 1.78 -19.18 13.08
N GLY A 5 2.06 -20.41 12.70
CA GLY A 5 2.95 -20.65 11.59
C GLY A 5 2.39 -20.16 10.29
N LEU A 6 1.11 -20.37 10.09
CA LEU A 6 0.45 -19.93 8.89
C LEU A 6 0.42 -18.43 8.81
N SER A 7 0.24 -17.77 9.92
CA SER A 7 0.21 -16.33 9.99
C SER A 7 1.55 -15.72 9.58
N GLU A 8 2.62 -16.33 10.03
CA GLU A 8 3.96 -15.89 9.65
C GLU A 8 4.18 -16.05 8.16
N ILE A 9 3.83 -17.21 7.65
CA ILE A 9 3.98 -17.48 6.23
C ILE A 9 3.12 -16.54 5.41
N THR A 10 1.89 -16.34 5.83
CA THR A 10 0.97 -15.46 5.13
C THR A 10 1.52 -14.04 5.08
N ARG A 11 2.04 -13.56 6.21
CA ARG A 11 2.59 -12.22 6.24
C ARG A 11 3.79 -12.10 5.31
N LYS A 12 4.63 -13.12 5.27
CA LYS A 12 5.82 -13.12 4.43
C LYS A 12 5.46 -13.03 2.96
N TYR A 13 4.41 -13.73 2.54
CA TYR A 13 4.05 -13.80 1.13
C TYR A 13 2.91 -12.86 0.74
N THR A 14 2.36 -12.12 1.67
CA THR A 14 1.21 -11.29 1.42
C THR A 14 1.44 -10.28 0.30
N ASN A 15 2.61 -9.64 0.28
CA ASN A 15 2.89 -8.66 -0.75
C ASN A 15 2.91 -9.28 -2.12
N PHE A 16 3.51 -10.44 -2.23
CA PHE A 16 3.53 -11.15 -3.49
C PHE A 16 2.11 -11.56 -3.89
N ALA A 17 1.31 -12.00 -2.92
CA ALA A 17 -0.07 -12.38 -3.18
C ALA A 17 -0.89 -11.19 -3.68
N TYR A 18 -0.72 -10.02 -3.06
CA TYR A 18 -1.40 -8.83 -3.52
C TYR A 18 -1.01 -8.50 -4.95
N MET A 19 0.29 -8.55 -5.25
CA MET A 19 0.75 -8.25 -6.60
C MET A 19 0.17 -9.23 -7.61
N SER A 20 0.12 -10.50 -7.26
CA SER A 20 -0.38 -11.49 -8.20
C SER A 20 -1.90 -11.47 -8.34
N THR A 21 -2.62 -10.91 -7.38
CA THR A 21 -4.08 -10.82 -7.46
C THR A 21 -4.56 -9.49 -8.05
N MET A 22 -3.68 -8.53 -8.19
CA MET A 22 -4.04 -7.25 -8.78
C MET A 22 -4.39 -7.42 -10.24
N SER A 23 -5.44 -6.73 -10.68
CA SER A 23 -5.75 -6.68 -12.09
C SER A 23 -4.71 -5.84 -12.81
N LYS A 24 -4.68 -5.93 -14.13
CA LYS A 24 -3.73 -5.15 -14.92
C LYS A 24 -3.94 -3.65 -14.79
N TYR A 25 -5.11 -3.24 -14.32
CA TYR A 25 -5.39 -1.81 -14.10
C TYR A 25 -4.95 -1.37 -12.71
N GLN A 26 -4.97 -2.27 -11.75
CA GLN A 26 -4.59 -1.96 -10.38
C GLN A 26 -3.09 -1.79 -10.21
N ILE A 27 -2.29 -2.54 -10.97
CA ILE A 27 -0.84 -2.47 -10.85
C ILE A 27 -0.31 -1.08 -11.20
N PRO A 28 -0.64 -0.50 -12.37
CA PRO A 28 -0.14 0.84 -12.67
C PRO A 28 -0.69 1.91 -11.73
N TYR A 29 -1.93 1.76 -11.28
CA TYR A 29 -2.50 2.70 -10.32
C TYR A 29 -1.73 2.66 -9.00
N THR A 30 -1.48 1.45 -8.49
CA THR A 30 -0.76 1.28 -7.24
C THR A 30 0.65 1.86 -7.35
N ASN A 31 1.33 1.61 -8.47
CA ASN A 31 2.66 2.15 -8.69
C ASN A 31 2.65 3.68 -8.74
N ALA A 32 1.63 4.26 -9.36
CA ALA A 32 1.52 5.71 -9.42
C ALA A 32 1.33 6.30 -8.02
N CYS A 33 0.54 5.65 -7.18
CA CYS A 33 0.32 6.10 -5.80
C CYS A 33 1.61 5.98 -4.99
N ILE A 34 2.36 4.91 -5.17
CA ILE A 34 3.62 4.73 -4.44
C ILE A 34 4.60 5.84 -4.82
N ARG A 35 4.71 6.13 -6.12
CA ARG A 35 5.61 7.18 -6.57
C ARG A 35 5.17 8.56 -6.07
N ALA A 36 3.87 8.81 -6.09
CA ALA A 36 3.36 10.09 -5.59
C ALA A 36 3.59 10.24 -4.09
N PHE A 37 3.42 9.15 -3.34
CA PHE A 37 3.71 9.14 -1.92
C PHE A 37 5.19 9.47 -1.68
N GLY A 38 6.06 8.85 -2.48
CA GLY A 38 7.50 9.13 -2.37
C GLY A 38 7.81 10.58 -2.64
N ARG A 39 7.20 11.18 -3.65
CA ARG A 39 7.41 12.59 -3.97
C ARG A 39 6.90 13.48 -2.85
N ARG A 40 5.77 13.12 -2.25
CA ARG A 40 5.19 13.91 -1.17
C ARG A 40 6.15 14.05 0.00
N PHE A 41 6.90 13.01 0.32
CA PHE A 41 7.78 12.99 1.46
C PHE A 41 9.27 13.07 1.08
N ALA A 42 9.55 13.30 -0.20
CA ALA A 42 10.92 13.40 -0.71
C ALA A 42 11.75 12.17 -0.37
N ILE A 43 11.16 10.99 -0.52
CA ILE A 43 11.84 9.71 -0.34
C ILE A 43 11.80 8.95 -1.66
N SER A 44 12.68 7.96 -1.77
CA SER A 44 12.74 7.16 -3.00
C SER A 44 11.48 6.31 -3.15
N THR A 45 11.24 5.87 -4.38
CA THR A 45 10.11 4.97 -4.64
C THR A 45 10.25 3.68 -3.84
N LYS A 46 11.48 3.19 -3.70
CA LYS A 46 11.73 1.99 -2.90
C LYS A 46 11.37 2.21 -1.44
N ASP A 47 11.81 3.34 -0.89
CA ASP A 47 11.50 3.64 0.51
C ASP A 47 10.00 3.86 0.72
N ALA A 48 9.35 4.50 -0.25
CA ALA A 48 7.91 4.69 -0.18
C ALA A 48 7.20 3.34 -0.18
N TYR A 49 7.63 2.44 -1.06
CA TYR A 49 7.03 1.10 -1.12
C TYR A 49 7.21 0.37 0.20
N LEU A 50 8.42 0.41 0.77
CA LEU A 50 8.69 -0.29 2.02
C LEU A 50 7.86 0.27 3.18
N TYR A 51 7.72 1.59 3.22
CA TYR A 51 6.89 2.23 4.24
C TYR A 51 5.43 1.83 4.09
N LEU A 52 4.91 1.94 2.86
CA LEU A 52 3.51 1.62 2.61
C LEU A 52 3.22 0.15 2.91
N ARG A 53 4.16 -0.72 2.56
CA ARG A 53 4.01 -2.14 2.84
C ARG A 53 3.96 -2.40 4.33
N LYS A 54 4.86 -1.76 5.07
CA LYS A 54 4.96 -1.97 6.52
C LYS A 54 3.71 -1.51 7.25
N PHE A 55 3.14 -0.39 6.83
CA PHE A 55 2.01 0.20 7.52
C PHE A 55 0.68 -0.02 6.79
N ARG A 56 0.64 -1.07 5.96
CA ARG A 56 -0.57 -1.58 5.32
C ARG A 56 -1.15 -0.69 4.23
N GLY A 57 -0.36 0.24 3.74
CA GLY A 57 -0.83 1.12 2.66
C GLY A 57 -1.05 0.38 1.35
N ILE A 58 -0.19 -0.61 1.04
CA ILE A 58 -0.37 -1.40 -0.17
C ILE A 58 -1.68 -2.18 -0.08
N ALA A 59 -1.94 -2.79 1.07
CA ALA A 59 -3.20 -3.52 1.28
C ALA A 59 -4.40 -2.60 1.12
N PHE A 60 -4.29 -1.37 1.62
CA PHE A 60 -5.35 -0.37 1.49
C PHE A 60 -5.66 -0.10 0.02
N LEU A 61 -4.63 0.12 -0.78
CA LEU A 61 -4.83 0.42 -2.20
C LEU A 61 -5.46 -0.74 -2.97
N VAL A 62 -5.11 -1.96 -2.60
CA VAL A 62 -5.71 -3.13 -3.24
C VAL A 62 -7.15 -3.31 -2.80
N GLU A 63 -7.38 -3.21 -1.51
CA GLU A 63 -8.71 -3.47 -0.94
C GLU A 63 -9.73 -2.41 -1.33
N PHE A 64 -9.31 -1.16 -1.37
CA PHE A 64 -10.22 -0.04 -1.63
C PHE A 64 -10.04 0.57 -3.02
N TYR A 65 -9.49 -0.22 -3.94
CA TYR A 65 -9.22 0.27 -5.29
C TYR A 65 -10.46 0.88 -5.94
N GLU A 66 -11.61 0.24 -5.77
CA GLU A 66 -12.84 0.69 -6.43
C GLU A 66 -13.19 2.13 -6.07
N ALA A 67 -12.98 2.49 -4.82
CA ALA A 67 -13.28 3.85 -4.36
C ALA A 67 -12.10 4.79 -4.61
N GLU A 68 -10.89 4.32 -4.33
CA GLU A 68 -9.72 5.20 -4.38
C GLU A 68 -9.36 5.65 -5.80
N HIS A 69 -9.52 4.77 -6.79
CA HIS A 69 -9.12 5.14 -8.14
C HIS A 69 -10.07 6.15 -8.78
N LEU A 70 -11.19 6.43 -8.16
CA LEU A 70 -12.14 7.42 -8.67
C LEU A 70 -11.74 8.84 -8.29
N GLN A 71 -10.80 9.00 -7.39
CA GLN A 71 -10.35 10.33 -6.99
C GLN A 71 -8.92 10.56 -7.52
N SER A 72 -8.42 11.78 -7.32
CA SER A 72 -7.09 12.12 -7.81
C SER A 72 -6.03 11.31 -7.08
N ILE A 73 -4.85 11.21 -7.69
CA ILE A 73 -3.71 10.55 -7.04
C ILE A 73 -3.35 11.26 -5.75
N GLU A 74 -3.41 12.61 -5.75
CA GLU A 74 -3.10 13.38 -4.55
C GLU A 74 -4.08 13.08 -3.42
N ASP A 75 -5.36 12.94 -3.74
CA ASP A 75 -6.35 12.58 -2.73
C ASP A 75 -6.11 11.17 -2.20
N ALA A 76 -5.73 10.26 -3.09
CA ALA A 76 -5.40 8.90 -2.66
C ALA A 76 -4.18 8.89 -1.74
N VAL A 77 -3.20 9.75 -2.01
CA VAL A 77 -2.03 9.88 -1.14
C VAL A 77 -2.45 10.41 0.23
N ASP A 78 -3.34 11.39 0.26
CA ASP A 78 -3.85 11.90 1.54
C ASP A 78 -4.49 10.78 2.35
N ASP A 79 -5.28 9.94 1.71
CA ASP A 79 -5.91 8.82 2.38
C ASP A 79 -4.88 7.81 2.87
N LEU A 80 -3.85 7.56 2.04
CA LEU A 80 -2.76 6.66 2.43
C LEU A 80 -2.03 7.16 3.68
N ILE A 81 -1.79 8.46 3.75
CA ILE A 81 -1.13 9.04 4.92
C ILE A 81 -1.91 8.74 6.17
N ILE A 82 -3.21 8.98 6.12
CA ILE A 82 -4.08 8.77 7.27
C ILE A 82 -4.14 7.29 7.63
N TYR A 83 -4.31 6.44 6.63
CA TYR A 83 -4.45 5.01 6.87
C TYR A 83 -3.17 4.43 7.49
N CYS A 84 -2.02 4.83 6.95
CA CYS A 84 -0.74 4.34 7.48
C CYS A 84 -0.51 4.82 8.91
N ARG A 85 -0.86 6.08 9.21
CA ARG A 85 -0.72 6.59 10.57
C ARG A 85 -1.58 5.80 11.54
N ASN A 86 -2.79 5.44 11.13
CA ASN A 86 -3.67 4.63 11.97
C ASN A 86 -3.14 3.21 12.17
N ASN A 87 -2.17 2.81 11.38
CA ASN A 87 -1.55 1.49 11.50
C ASN A 87 -0.12 1.57 12.01
N GLY A 88 0.23 2.65 12.68
CA GLY A 88 1.54 2.78 13.32
C GLY A 88 2.55 3.60 12.55
N GLY A 89 2.16 4.17 11.43
CA GLY A 89 3.05 4.99 10.62
C GLY A 89 3.30 6.35 11.27
N TYR A 90 4.32 7.03 10.79
CA TYR A 90 4.78 8.29 11.38
C TYR A 90 4.92 9.42 10.38
N LEU A 91 4.83 9.16 9.09
CA LEU A 91 4.89 10.23 8.10
C LEU A 91 3.55 10.95 8.03
N SER A 92 3.60 12.27 7.92
CA SER A 92 2.36 13.04 7.84
C SER A 92 2.59 14.39 7.12
#